data_7392bfbc562fc77cdfc7265fdd5cd394
#
_entry.id   7392bfbc562fc77cdfc7265fdd5cd394
#
_cell.length_a   1.000
_cell.length_b   1.000
_cell.length_c   1.000
_cell.angle_alpha   90.00
_cell.angle_beta   90.00
_cell.angle_gamma   90.00
#
_symmetry.space_group_name_H-M   'P 1'
#
loop_
_entity.id
_entity.type
_entity.pdbx_description
1 polymer ?
#
loop_
_entity_poly.entity_id
_entity_poly.type
_entity_poly.pdbx_seq_one_letter_code
_entity_poly.pdbx_strand_id
1 'polypeptide(L)'
;MTHRRLTAWPRHGASFALAAALAGAATVSFAEPAGAPVLIELFTAEGCSSCPPADHFLAELDAAQPIPGARLIVLSEHVDYWDQQGWPDPYASKAFTERQAAYDRALRVREPFTPQFIIDGVIDMRLSRRERIAEQLRTAAAAAKIPVSIESVGVRRSTMPVISGVVHVDGVTGERPCDLFVGIALDHADTHVLRGENRGQYLRHVAVLRDLVRVGAVTPGAASRQSFSVELRPELDVPTLRVVAFVQRAGPGAVLGAAEQTIGTPEPQAAQ
;
A
#
# COMPACT_ATOMS: atom_id res chain seq x y z
N MET A 1 -96.68 -15.82 -17.39
CA MET A 1 -95.63 -16.48 -18.17
C MET A 1 -94.75 -15.41 -18.79
N THR A 2 -93.71 -14.99 -18.15
CA THR A 2 -92.79 -13.97 -18.69
C THR A 2 -91.36 -14.32 -18.27
N HIS A 3 -90.54 -14.76 -19.24
CA HIS A 3 -89.13 -15.08 -19.08
C HIS A 3 -88.31 -13.79 -18.98
N ARG A 4 -87.61 -13.58 -17.87
CA ARG A 4 -86.61 -12.52 -17.75
C ARG A 4 -85.24 -13.09 -18.14
N ARG A 5 -84.58 -12.55 -19.16
CA ARG A 5 -83.22 -12.81 -19.58
C ARG A 5 -82.28 -12.04 -18.69
N LEU A 6 -81.33 -12.73 -18.06
CA LEU A 6 -80.25 -12.13 -17.34
C LEU A 6 -79.03 -11.88 -18.31
N THR A 7 -78.73 -10.61 -18.47
CA THR A 7 -77.53 -10.18 -19.25
C THR A 7 -76.26 -10.30 -18.40
N ALA A 8 -75.27 -11.02 -18.92
CA ALA A 8 -73.98 -11.16 -18.33
C ALA A 8 -73.07 -9.93 -18.65
N TRP A 9 -72.42 -9.36 -17.64
CA TRP A 9 -71.40 -8.32 -17.77
C TRP A 9 -70.01 -8.96 -17.97
N PRO A 10 -69.15 -8.39 -18.88
CA PRO A 10 -67.79 -8.85 -19.04
C PRO A 10 -66.89 -8.29 -17.93
N ARG A 11 -66.17 -9.19 -17.25
CA ARG A 11 -65.13 -8.84 -16.29
C ARG A 11 -63.81 -8.51 -17.08
N HIS A 12 -63.46 -7.25 -17.12
CA HIS A 12 -62.10 -6.86 -17.60
C HIS A 12 -61.10 -7.07 -16.49
N GLY A 13 -60.27 -8.12 -16.63
CA GLY A 13 -59.11 -8.36 -15.81
C GLY A 13 -57.96 -7.44 -16.23
N ALA A 14 -57.64 -6.44 -15.42
CA ALA A 14 -56.44 -5.63 -15.60
C ALA A 14 -55.24 -6.38 -15.02
N SER A 15 -54.38 -6.93 -15.89
CA SER A 15 -53.09 -7.49 -15.51
C SER A 15 -52.08 -6.37 -15.26
N PHE A 16 -51.72 -6.12 -14.00
CA PHE A 16 -50.62 -5.26 -13.64
C PHE A 16 -49.30 -6.08 -13.80
N ALA A 17 -48.53 -5.78 -14.85
CA ALA A 17 -47.19 -6.26 -15.00
C ALA A 17 -46.27 -5.44 -14.09
N LEU A 18 -45.78 -6.06 -13.03
CA LEU A 18 -44.79 -5.49 -12.13
C LEU A 18 -43.41 -5.59 -12.80
N ALA A 19 -42.92 -4.50 -13.38
CA ALA A 19 -41.58 -4.40 -13.91
C ALA A 19 -40.57 -4.25 -12.75
N ALA A 20 -39.88 -5.33 -12.39
CA ALA A 20 -38.75 -5.28 -11.45
C ALA A 20 -37.53 -4.67 -12.14
N ALA A 21 -37.22 -3.41 -11.82
CA ALA A 21 -35.99 -2.78 -12.22
C ALA A 21 -34.83 -3.38 -11.40
N LEU A 22 -34.02 -4.27 -12.00
CA LEU A 22 -32.74 -4.67 -11.46
C LEU A 22 -31.79 -3.49 -11.60
N ALA A 23 -31.55 -2.78 -10.50
CA ALA A 23 -30.43 -1.85 -10.39
C ALA A 23 -29.14 -2.67 -10.34
N GLY A 24 -28.49 -2.83 -11.48
CA GLY A 24 -27.15 -3.40 -11.57
C GLY A 24 -26.16 -2.48 -10.90
N ALA A 25 -25.66 -2.86 -9.72
CA ALA A 25 -24.49 -2.24 -9.14
C ALA A 25 -23.28 -2.54 -10.06
N ALA A 26 -22.84 -1.54 -10.81
CA ALA A 26 -21.59 -1.61 -11.56
C ALA A 26 -20.44 -1.68 -10.57
N THR A 27 -19.89 -2.86 -10.34
CA THR A 27 -18.60 -3.02 -9.67
C THR A 27 -17.52 -2.50 -10.61
N VAL A 28 -17.00 -1.32 -10.29
CA VAL A 28 -15.80 -0.80 -10.97
C VAL A 28 -14.64 -1.68 -10.52
N SER A 29 -14.29 -2.66 -11.34
CA SER A 29 -13.06 -3.43 -11.18
C SER A 29 -11.93 -2.55 -11.67
N PHE A 30 -11.17 -1.96 -10.76
CA PHE A 30 -9.88 -1.37 -11.10
C PHE A 30 -8.93 -2.53 -11.40
N ALA A 31 -8.64 -2.75 -12.67
CA ALA A 31 -7.57 -3.66 -13.07
C ALA A 31 -6.26 -3.10 -12.50
N GLU A 32 -5.58 -3.85 -11.63
CA GLU A 32 -4.21 -3.51 -11.25
C GLU A 32 -3.35 -3.36 -12.52
N PRO A 33 -2.43 -2.36 -12.53
CA PRO A 33 -1.56 -2.18 -13.69
C PRO A 33 -0.75 -3.46 -13.92
N ALA A 34 -0.81 -3.95 -15.14
CA ALA A 34 -0.16 -5.19 -15.55
C ALA A 34 1.37 -5.08 -15.39
N GLY A 35 1.95 -5.84 -14.47
CA GLY A 35 3.39 -5.90 -14.23
C GLY A 35 3.70 -6.73 -13.00
N ALA A 36 4.89 -7.38 -12.99
CA ALA A 36 5.35 -8.11 -11.82
C ALA A 36 5.62 -7.13 -10.66
N PRO A 37 4.97 -7.30 -9.48
CA PRO A 37 5.18 -6.38 -8.37
C PRO A 37 6.60 -6.52 -7.82
N VAL A 38 7.26 -5.37 -7.62
CA VAL A 38 8.57 -5.25 -6.97
C VAL A 38 8.46 -4.25 -5.84
N LEU A 39 8.64 -4.69 -4.60
CA LEU A 39 8.62 -3.82 -3.44
C LEU A 39 9.99 -3.16 -3.26
N ILE A 40 9.97 -1.84 -3.09
CA ILE A 40 11.15 -1.03 -2.80
C ILE A 40 10.91 -0.30 -1.48
N GLU A 41 11.72 -0.59 -0.48
CA GLU A 41 11.73 0.10 0.80
C GLU A 41 12.94 1.01 0.85
N LEU A 42 12.74 2.30 1.12
CA LEU A 42 13.80 3.28 1.34
C LEU A 42 13.83 3.68 2.81
N PHE A 43 14.89 3.28 3.51
CA PHE A 43 15.17 3.81 4.85
C PHE A 43 15.87 5.17 4.72
N THR A 44 15.21 6.21 5.23
CA THR A 44 15.57 7.61 5.07
C THR A 44 15.35 8.40 6.36
N ALA A 45 15.72 9.66 6.39
CA ALA A 45 15.38 10.60 7.46
C ALA A 45 15.55 12.03 7.00
N GLU A 46 14.69 12.95 7.46
CA GLU A 46 14.82 14.39 7.17
C GLU A 46 16.07 15.01 7.80
N GLY A 47 16.60 14.43 8.89
CA GLY A 47 17.84 14.84 9.52
C GLY A 47 19.12 14.46 8.77
N CYS A 48 19.03 13.58 7.78
CA CYS A 48 20.16 13.02 7.03
C CYS A 48 20.44 13.86 5.76
N SER A 49 21.56 14.56 5.66
CA SER A 49 21.89 15.41 4.51
C SER A 49 22.13 14.69 3.19
N SER A 50 22.43 13.39 3.24
CA SER A 50 22.59 12.55 2.04
C SER A 50 21.29 11.89 1.56
N CYS A 51 20.20 12.04 2.32
CA CYS A 51 18.92 11.38 2.02
C CYS A 51 18.08 12.07 0.91
N PRO A 52 17.97 13.40 0.82
CA PRO A 52 17.08 14.04 -0.14
C PRO A 52 17.25 13.61 -1.61
N PRO A 53 18.48 13.35 -2.12
CA PRO A 53 18.63 12.80 -3.47
C PRO A 53 18.05 11.38 -3.64
N ALA A 54 18.00 10.58 -2.58
CA ALA A 54 17.43 9.24 -2.60
C ALA A 54 15.89 9.30 -2.55
N ASP A 55 15.34 10.20 -1.74
CA ASP A 55 13.90 10.45 -1.69
C ASP A 55 13.39 10.92 -3.05
N HIS A 56 14.13 11.82 -3.71
CA HIS A 56 13.81 12.25 -5.08
C HIS A 56 13.87 11.09 -6.08
N PHE A 57 14.89 10.24 -5.98
CA PHE A 57 15.01 9.07 -6.85
C PHE A 57 13.88 8.05 -6.62
N LEU A 58 13.45 7.85 -5.37
CA LEU A 58 12.29 7.01 -5.06
C LEU A 58 11.03 7.58 -5.71
N ALA A 59 10.83 8.90 -5.65
CA ALA A 59 9.71 9.57 -6.31
C ALA A 59 9.75 9.45 -7.84
N GLU A 60 10.94 9.52 -8.45
CA GLU A 60 11.11 9.25 -9.89
C GLU A 60 10.73 7.81 -10.25
N LEU A 61 11.15 6.81 -9.46
CA LEU A 61 10.80 5.40 -9.68
C LEU A 61 9.30 5.17 -9.58
N ASP A 62 8.67 5.78 -8.57
CA ASP A 62 7.23 5.69 -8.35
C ASP A 62 6.42 6.28 -9.51
N ALA A 63 6.74 7.51 -9.90
CA ALA A 63 6.00 8.23 -10.94
C ALA A 63 6.24 7.67 -12.35
N ALA A 64 7.49 7.36 -12.69
CA ALA A 64 7.88 7.00 -14.05
C ALA A 64 7.74 5.51 -14.35
N GLN A 65 7.73 4.63 -13.33
CA GLN A 65 7.67 3.17 -13.52
C GLN A 65 8.63 2.66 -14.61
N PRO A 66 9.95 2.95 -14.52
CA PRO A 66 10.86 2.87 -15.67
C PRO A 66 11.26 1.44 -16.06
N ILE A 67 10.76 0.43 -15.39
CA ILE A 67 11.12 -0.98 -15.63
C ILE A 67 9.98 -1.66 -16.40
N PRO A 68 10.16 -1.98 -17.69
CA PRO A 68 9.14 -2.66 -18.49
C PRO A 68 8.74 -4.01 -17.85
N GLY A 69 7.44 -4.25 -17.75
CA GLY A 69 6.89 -5.48 -17.18
C GLY A 69 6.94 -5.57 -15.65
N ALA A 70 7.39 -4.53 -14.96
CA ALA A 70 7.31 -4.41 -13.51
C ALA A 70 6.25 -3.39 -13.08
N ARG A 71 5.66 -3.63 -11.90
CA ARG A 71 4.96 -2.64 -11.10
C ARG A 71 5.82 -2.35 -9.87
N LEU A 72 6.47 -1.20 -9.84
CA LEU A 72 7.26 -0.78 -8.69
C LEU A 72 6.32 -0.25 -7.60
N ILE A 73 6.36 -0.86 -6.45
CA ILE A 73 5.62 -0.44 -5.25
C ILE A 73 6.66 0.09 -4.28
N VAL A 74 6.54 1.37 -3.92
CA VAL A 74 7.56 2.03 -3.10
C VAL A 74 7.03 2.35 -1.71
N LEU A 75 7.92 2.29 -0.72
CA LEU A 75 7.69 2.73 0.66
C LEU A 75 8.87 3.56 1.14
N SER A 76 8.60 4.73 1.73
CA SER A 76 9.58 5.56 2.42
C SER A 76 9.43 5.34 3.93
N GLU A 77 10.48 4.84 4.56
CA GLU A 77 10.52 4.46 5.97
C GLU A 77 11.50 5.36 6.73
N HIS A 78 10.96 6.31 7.49
CA HIS A 78 11.77 7.28 8.21
C HIS A 78 12.27 6.72 9.54
N VAL A 79 13.59 6.65 9.69
CA VAL A 79 14.27 6.13 10.89
C VAL A 79 14.49 7.23 11.91
N ASP A 80 14.41 6.90 13.21
CA ASP A 80 14.41 7.87 14.32
C ASP A 80 15.79 8.21 14.89
N TYR A 81 16.85 7.47 14.51
CA TYR A 81 18.18 7.71 15.10
C TYR A 81 18.85 9.02 14.62
N TRP A 82 18.28 9.69 13.60
CA TRP A 82 18.70 11.04 13.16
C TRP A 82 18.07 12.18 13.97
N ASP A 83 16.97 11.93 14.68
CA ASP A 83 16.21 12.97 15.42
C ASP A 83 17.05 13.71 16.45
N GLN A 84 18.06 13.03 17.02
CA GLN A 84 18.96 13.61 18.01
C GLN A 84 19.95 14.61 17.41
N GLN A 85 20.02 14.74 16.08
CA GLN A 85 20.92 15.69 15.39
C GLN A 85 20.29 17.05 15.11
N GLY A 86 19.26 17.40 15.87
CA GLY A 86 18.67 18.74 15.93
C GLY A 86 17.39 18.94 15.13
N TRP A 87 16.89 17.94 14.41
CA TRP A 87 15.61 17.96 13.73
C TRP A 87 14.83 16.67 14.00
N PRO A 88 13.77 16.69 14.85
CA PRO A 88 12.86 15.57 14.97
C PRO A 88 12.06 15.44 13.68
N ASP A 89 12.22 14.32 13.00
CA ASP A 89 11.52 14.03 11.77
C ASP A 89 10.06 13.64 12.10
N PRO A 90 9.03 14.36 11.57
CA PRO A 90 7.63 14.10 11.92
C PRO A 90 7.13 12.73 11.42
N TYR A 91 7.87 12.09 10.54
CA TYR A 91 7.53 10.80 9.97
C TYR A 91 8.32 9.65 10.61
N ALA A 92 9.38 9.94 11.36
CA ALA A 92 10.25 8.95 11.95
C ALA A 92 9.53 8.02 12.94
N SER A 93 9.95 6.77 12.93
CA SER A 93 9.44 5.77 13.85
C SER A 93 10.53 4.79 14.26
N LYS A 94 10.58 4.48 15.55
CA LYS A 94 11.43 3.41 16.09
C LYS A 94 11.15 2.07 15.42
N ALA A 95 9.91 1.80 15.05
CA ALA A 95 9.54 0.55 14.35
C ALA A 95 10.28 0.41 13.00
N PHE A 96 10.50 1.51 12.29
CA PHE A 96 11.25 1.49 11.03
C PHE A 96 12.75 1.35 11.25
N THR A 97 13.30 1.96 12.30
CA THR A 97 14.68 1.69 12.75
C THR A 97 14.89 0.21 13.09
N GLU A 98 13.95 -0.40 13.81
CA GLU A 98 14.00 -1.82 14.15
C GLU A 98 13.86 -2.73 12.91
N ARG A 99 13.03 -2.33 11.93
CA ARG A 99 12.88 -3.04 10.65
C ARG A 99 14.17 -2.97 9.83
N GLN A 100 14.79 -1.78 9.72
CA GLN A 100 16.09 -1.61 9.09
C GLN A 100 17.14 -2.51 9.75
N ALA A 101 17.25 -2.45 11.08
CA ALA A 101 18.21 -3.26 11.83
C ALA A 101 17.98 -4.78 11.65
N ALA A 102 16.73 -5.20 11.42
CA ALA A 102 16.44 -6.59 11.10
C ALA A 102 16.93 -6.97 9.69
N TYR A 103 16.76 -6.09 8.69
CA TYR A 103 17.36 -6.27 7.35
C TYR A 103 18.88 -6.28 7.41
N ASP A 104 19.51 -5.36 8.15
CA ASP A 104 20.96 -5.31 8.29
C ASP A 104 21.54 -6.61 8.82
N ARG A 105 20.88 -7.21 9.82
CA ARG A 105 21.28 -8.53 10.34
C ARG A 105 21.13 -9.64 9.30
N ALA A 106 20.00 -9.67 8.59
CA ALA A 106 19.70 -10.71 7.60
C ALA A 106 20.64 -10.63 6.38
N LEU A 107 20.93 -9.41 5.92
CA LEU A 107 21.76 -9.12 4.75
C LEU A 107 23.26 -8.94 5.08
N ARG A 108 23.63 -9.08 6.38
CA ARG A 108 24.98 -8.94 6.88
C ARG A 108 25.62 -7.57 6.60
N VAL A 109 24.77 -6.53 6.66
CA VAL A 109 25.24 -5.14 6.65
C VAL A 109 25.97 -4.87 7.97
N ARG A 110 27.17 -4.35 7.91
CA ARG A 110 28.01 -4.20 9.13
C ARG A 110 27.56 -3.04 10.01
N GLU A 111 27.16 -1.93 9.37
CA GLU A 111 26.75 -0.71 10.05
C GLU A 111 25.49 -0.17 9.38
N PRO A 112 24.49 0.24 10.15
CA PRO A 112 23.29 0.86 9.59
C PRO A 112 23.67 2.18 8.90
N PHE A 113 23.02 2.49 7.80
CA PHE A 113 23.24 3.72 7.06
C PHE A 113 21.95 4.20 6.40
N THR A 114 21.86 5.50 6.18
CA THR A 114 20.85 6.11 5.30
C THR A 114 21.56 6.95 4.24
N PRO A 115 20.95 7.09 3.05
CA PRO A 115 19.76 6.37 2.58
C PRO A 115 20.09 4.93 2.18
N GLN A 116 19.19 3.97 2.53
CA GLN A 116 19.35 2.56 2.21
C GLN A 116 18.12 2.06 1.44
N PHE A 117 18.32 1.49 0.25
CA PHE A 117 17.28 0.83 -0.53
C PHE A 117 17.28 -0.67 -0.26
N ILE A 118 16.13 -1.22 0.05
CA ILE A 118 15.91 -2.68 0.11
C ILE A 118 14.92 -3.04 -1.00
N ILE A 119 15.34 -3.95 -1.90
CA ILE A 119 14.51 -4.43 -3.01
C ILE A 119 14.06 -5.85 -2.70
N ASP A 120 12.75 -6.07 -2.72
CA ASP A 120 12.09 -7.35 -2.39
C ASP A 120 12.63 -8.03 -1.12
N GLY A 121 13.07 -7.26 -0.14
CA GLY A 121 13.54 -7.75 1.15
C GLY A 121 14.90 -8.47 1.14
N VAL A 122 15.60 -8.55 0.01
CA VAL A 122 16.82 -9.37 -0.12
C VAL A 122 18.00 -8.67 -0.77
N ILE A 123 17.82 -7.49 -1.32
CA ILE A 123 18.87 -6.75 -2.01
C ILE A 123 19.06 -5.40 -1.33
N ASP A 124 20.22 -5.19 -0.70
CA ASP A 124 20.64 -3.92 -0.11
C ASP A 124 21.42 -3.08 -1.13
N MET A 125 21.01 -1.81 -1.31
CA MET A 125 21.62 -0.91 -2.28
C MET A 125 21.79 0.51 -1.74
N ARG A 126 22.87 1.16 -2.17
CA ARG A 126 23.12 2.60 -1.97
C ARG A 126 22.80 3.39 -3.24
N LEU A 127 22.32 4.61 -3.12
CA LEU A 127 22.04 5.51 -4.25
C LEU A 127 23.25 5.73 -5.17
N SER A 128 24.47 5.73 -4.61
CA SER A 128 25.72 5.85 -5.39
C SER A 128 25.91 4.76 -6.46
N ARG A 129 25.03 3.75 -6.49
CA ARG A 129 25.00 2.67 -7.49
C ARG A 129 23.69 2.65 -8.27
N ARG A 130 23.20 3.82 -8.69
CA ARG A 130 21.91 4.01 -9.35
C ARG A 130 21.67 3.09 -10.56
N GLU A 131 22.69 2.89 -11.41
CA GLU A 131 22.59 1.97 -12.56
C GLU A 131 22.37 0.52 -12.11
N ARG A 132 23.02 0.13 -11.02
CA ARG A 132 22.83 -1.19 -10.42
C ARG A 132 21.45 -1.36 -9.79
N ILE A 133 20.87 -0.31 -9.24
CA ILE A 133 19.48 -0.36 -8.75
C ILE A 133 18.55 -0.76 -9.90
N ALA A 134 18.66 -0.10 -11.06
CA ALA A 134 17.85 -0.42 -12.22
C ALA A 134 18.04 -1.87 -12.72
N GLU A 135 19.27 -2.41 -12.66
CA GLU A 135 19.55 -3.81 -13.00
C GLU A 135 18.89 -4.77 -12.00
N GLN A 136 18.99 -4.48 -10.70
CA GLN A 136 18.37 -5.30 -9.65
C GLN A 136 16.84 -5.27 -9.72
N LEU A 137 16.24 -4.13 -10.06
CA LEU A 137 14.80 -4.02 -10.27
C LEU A 137 14.31 -4.91 -11.43
N ARG A 138 15.08 -4.95 -12.55
CA ARG A 138 14.76 -5.88 -13.65
C ARG A 138 14.88 -7.34 -13.22
N THR A 139 15.91 -7.67 -12.45
CA THR A 139 16.10 -9.03 -11.91
C THR A 139 14.97 -9.41 -10.97
N ALA A 140 14.56 -8.51 -10.09
CA ALA A 140 13.44 -8.71 -9.16
C ALA A 140 12.11 -8.87 -9.90
N ALA A 141 11.89 -8.10 -10.98
CA ALA A 141 10.70 -8.21 -11.81
C ALA A 141 10.62 -9.54 -12.60
N ALA A 142 11.77 -10.10 -12.96
CA ALA A 142 11.84 -11.41 -13.64
C ALA A 142 11.62 -12.60 -12.71
N ALA A 143 11.69 -12.40 -11.39
CA ALA A 143 11.44 -13.45 -10.42
C ALA A 143 9.94 -13.80 -10.35
N ALA A 144 9.65 -15.09 -10.10
CA ALA A 144 8.26 -15.54 -9.92
C ALA A 144 7.64 -14.85 -8.70
N LYS A 145 6.46 -14.26 -8.87
CA LYS A 145 5.69 -13.58 -7.83
C LYS A 145 4.41 -14.35 -7.53
N ILE A 146 4.01 -14.28 -6.27
CA ILE A 146 2.72 -14.79 -5.82
C ILE A 146 1.69 -13.68 -6.02
N PRO A 147 0.53 -13.98 -6.64
CA PRO A 147 -0.54 -13.01 -6.73
C PRO A 147 -1.03 -12.60 -5.34
N VAL A 148 -1.01 -11.29 -5.11
CA VAL A 148 -1.59 -10.63 -3.94
C VAL A 148 -2.56 -9.59 -4.46
N SER A 149 -3.74 -9.51 -3.89
CA SER A 149 -4.71 -8.47 -4.23
C SER A 149 -5.38 -7.91 -2.99
N ILE A 150 -5.72 -6.63 -3.05
CA ILE A 150 -6.50 -5.94 -2.04
C ILE A 150 -7.93 -5.89 -2.57
N GLU A 151 -8.81 -6.74 -2.02
CA GLU A 151 -10.16 -6.91 -2.56
C GLU A 151 -11.12 -5.78 -2.16
N SER A 152 -10.92 -5.22 -0.97
CA SER A 152 -11.74 -4.12 -0.48
C SER A 152 -10.96 -3.29 0.53
N VAL A 153 -11.14 -1.99 0.47
CA VAL A 153 -10.62 -1.06 1.48
C VAL A 153 -11.71 -0.06 1.82
N GLY A 154 -11.92 0.15 3.11
CA GLY A 154 -12.84 1.14 3.63
C GLY A 154 -12.17 2.04 4.67
N VAL A 155 -12.57 3.30 4.70
CA VAL A 155 -12.14 4.26 5.72
C VAL A 155 -13.35 4.62 6.58
N ARG A 156 -13.30 4.25 7.86
CA ARG A 156 -14.27 4.71 8.85
C ARG A 156 -13.73 5.99 9.50
N ARG A 157 -14.39 7.10 9.21
CA ARG A 157 -14.03 8.40 9.78
C ARG A 157 -14.59 8.53 11.20
N SER A 158 -13.70 8.81 12.14
CA SER A 158 -13.99 9.06 13.54
C SER A 158 -12.89 9.93 14.13
N THR A 159 -12.91 10.25 15.41
CA THR A 159 -11.78 10.89 16.11
C THR A 159 -10.48 10.10 15.99
N MET A 160 -10.57 8.79 15.84
CA MET A 160 -9.49 7.86 15.49
C MET A 160 -9.90 7.15 14.20
N PRO A 161 -9.50 7.64 13.01
CA PRO A 161 -9.88 7.01 11.75
C PRO A 161 -9.34 5.58 11.68
N VAL A 162 -10.14 4.67 11.09
CA VAL A 162 -9.75 3.27 10.92
C VAL A 162 -9.80 2.91 9.44
N ILE A 163 -8.69 2.42 8.92
CA ILE A 163 -8.64 1.77 7.61
C ILE A 163 -8.82 0.28 7.82
N SER A 164 -9.76 -0.30 7.13
CA SER A 164 -10.00 -1.74 7.16
C SER A 164 -10.17 -2.29 5.75
N GLY A 165 -9.84 -3.56 5.57
CA GLY A 165 -9.95 -4.18 4.27
C GLY A 165 -9.72 -5.68 4.31
N VAL A 166 -9.67 -6.26 3.13
CA VAL A 166 -9.41 -7.69 2.92
C VAL A 166 -8.30 -7.84 1.90
N VAL A 167 -7.32 -8.65 2.23
CA VAL A 167 -6.24 -9.06 1.31
C VAL A 167 -6.43 -10.51 0.94
N HIS A 168 -6.38 -10.77 -0.36
CA HIS A 168 -6.31 -12.12 -0.91
C HIS A 168 -4.88 -12.42 -1.36
N VAL A 169 -4.40 -13.61 -1.04
CA VAL A 169 -3.09 -14.13 -1.43
C VAL A 169 -3.31 -15.52 -2.02
N ASP A 170 -2.85 -15.72 -3.24
CA ASP A 170 -2.80 -17.07 -3.82
C ASP A 170 -1.78 -17.96 -3.08
N GLY A 171 -1.84 -19.25 -3.32
CA GLY A 171 -1.04 -20.21 -2.57
C GLY A 171 0.46 -19.91 -2.63
N VAL A 172 1.09 -19.75 -1.46
CA VAL A 172 2.54 -19.59 -1.32
C VAL A 172 3.25 -20.91 -1.64
N THR A 173 4.28 -20.85 -2.46
CA THR A 173 5.14 -22.01 -2.72
C THR A 173 6.23 -22.17 -1.66
N GLY A 174 6.56 -23.40 -1.27
CA GLY A 174 7.60 -23.73 -0.30
C GLY A 174 7.05 -24.47 0.92
N GLU A 175 7.92 -24.74 1.90
CA GLU A 175 7.57 -25.55 3.08
C GLU A 175 7.27 -24.72 4.33
N ARG A 176 7.65 -23.44 4.35
CA ARG A 176 7.52 -22.57 5.53
C ARG A 176 6.45 -21.51 5.32
N PRO A 177 5.67 -21.22 6.35
CA PRO A 177 4.75 -20.10 6.33
C PRO A 177 5.48 -18.79 6.04
N CYS A 178 4.77 -17.85 5.41
CA CYS A 178 5.19 -16.47 5.20
C CYS A 178 4.32 -15.54 6.02
N ASP A 179 4.77 -14.32 6.24
CA ASP A 179 4.01 -13.30 6.91
C ASP A 179 3.33 -12.39 5.89
N LEU A 180 2.03 -12.11 6.12
CA LEU A 180 1.30 -11.08 5.40
C LEU A 180 1.42 -9.78 6.18
N PHE A 181 1.92 -8.74 5.51
CA PHE A 181 1.98 -7.37 6.02
C PHE A 181 1.02 -6.46 5.26
N VAL A 182 0.51 -5.46 5.99
CA VAL A 182 -0.22 -4.33 5.41
C VAL A 182 0.42 -3.05 5.93
N GLY A 183 0.87 -2.22 5.01
CA GLY A 183 1.38 -0.88 5.26
C GLY A 183 0.35 0.18 4.90
N ILE A 184 0.25 1.21 5.73
CA ILE A 184 -0.51 2.42 5.44
C ILE A 184 0.49 3.55 5.27
N ALA A 185 0.49 4.17 4.09
CA ALA A 185 1.41 5.24 3.74
C ALA A 185 0.68 6.50 3.29
N LEU A 186 1.26 7.67 3.57
CA LEU A 186 0.90 8.92 2.93
C LEU A 186 1.32 8.84 1.46
N ASP A 187 0.43 9.18 0.55
CA ASP A 187 0.79 9.21 -0.88
C ASP A 187 1.91 10.22 -1.14
N HIS A 188 1.76 11.41 -0.58
CA HIS A 188 2.78 12.47 -0.59
C HIS A 188 2.88 13.13 0.78
N ALA A 189 4.06 13.63 1.10
CA ALA A 189 4.29 14.43 2.30
C ALA A 189 5.37 15.49 2.02
N ASP A 190 5.14 16.69 2.54
CA ASP A 190 6.02 17.84 2.36
C ASP A 190 6.43 18.39 3.73
N THR A 191 7.70 18.75 3.89
CA THR A 191 8.21 19.35 5.12
C THR A 191 9.16 20.49 4.84
N HIS A 192 9.00 21.61 5.57
CA HIS A 192 10.00 22.65 5.64
C HIS A 192 10.90 22.42 6.85
N VAL A 193 12.12 21.98 6.63
CA VAL A 193 13.08 21.64 7.69
C VAL A 193 13.64 22.93 8.32
N LEU A 194 13.39 23.12 9.61
CA LEU A 194 13.76 24.35 10.29
C LEU A 194 15.13 24.31 10.98
N ARG A 195 15.68 23.11 11.22
CA ARG A 195 16.93 22.89 11.96
C ARG A 195 17.66 21.65 11.43
N GLY A 196 18.86 21.37 11.96
CA GLY A 196 19.66 20.20 11.57
C GLY A 196 20.38 20.40 10.24
N GLU A 197 20.90 19.31 9.67
CA GLU A 197 21.74 19.34 8.46
C GLU A 197 21.00 19.83 7.21
N ASN A 198 19.69 19.56 7.10
CA ASN A 198 18.85 19.98 5.98
C ASN A 198 18.09 21.29 6.25
N ARG A 199 18.56 22.10 7.23
CA ARG A 199 17.91 23.38 7.57
C ARG A 199 17.66 24.25 6.35
N GLY A 200 16.42 24.75 6.24
CA GLY A 200 15.97 25.65 5.18
C GLY A 200 15.56 24.94 3.89
N GLN A 201 15.70 23.62 3.81
CA GLN A 201 15.22 22.86 2.67
C GLN A 201 13.73 22.58 2.78
N TYR A 202 13.08 22.49 1.63
CA TYR A 202 11.72 22.00 1.48
C TYR A 202 11.80 20.58 0.91
N LEU A 203 11.55 19.61 1.75
CA LEU A 203 11.65 18.19 1.40
C LEU A 203 10.29 17.67 0.94
N ARG A 204 10.31 16.81 -0.06
CA ARG A 204 9.13 16.13 -0.59
C ARG A 204 9.36 14.63 -0.57
N HIS A 205 8.39 13.92 -0.06
CA HIS A 205 8.43 12.48 0.09
C HIS A 205 7.22 11.84 -0.59
N VAL A 206 7.37 10.59 -1.02
CA VAL A 206 6.29 9.76 -1.57
C VAL A 206 6.14 8.49 -0.75
N ALA A 207 4.94 7.95 -0.70
CA ALA A 207 4.63 6.69 -0.05
C ALA A 207 5.22 6.58 1.37
N VAL A 208 5.07 7.65 2.18
CA VAL A 208 5.64 7.73 3.53
C VAL A 208 4.90 6.79 4.46
N LEU A 209 5.54 5.70 4.85
CA LEU A 209 4.95 4.67 5.69
C LEU A 209 4.64 5.25 7.08
N ARG A 210 3.40 5.06 7.55
CA ARG A 210 2.95 5.49 8.88
C ARG A 210 2.78 4.32 9.83
N ASP A 211 2.21 3.23 9.30
CA ASP A 211 1.97 2.01 10.05
C ASP A 211 2.30 0.80 9.17
N LEU A 212 2.92 -0.20 9.77
CA LEU A 212 3.17 -1.51 9.16
C LEU A 212 2.69 -2.60 10.11
N VAL A 213 1.65 -3.31 9.72
CA VAL A 213 1.01 -4.31 10.56
C VAL A 213 1.21 -5.69 9.97
N ARG A 214 1.68 -6.63 10.78
CA ARG A 214 1.63 -8.05 10.45
C ARG A 214 0.20 -8.55 10.66
N VAL A 215 -0.50 -8.84 9.57
CA VAL A 215 -1.90 -9.29 9.60
C VAL A 215 -2.01 -10.75 10.04
N GLY A 216 -1.11 -11.60 9.53
CA GLY A 216 -1.11 -13.01 9.87
C GLY A 216 -0.09 -13.82 9.09
N ALA A 217 -0.14 -15.13 9.24
CA ALA A 217 0.66 -16.06 8.46
C ALA A 217 -0.11 -16.55 7.23
N VAL A 218 0.62 -16.76 6.13
CA VAL A 218 0.12 -17.41 4.92
C VAL A 218 0.77 -18.79 4.84
N THR A 219 -0.06 -19.83 4.89
CA THR A 219 0.40 -21.22 4.86
C THR A 219 0.69 -21.65 3.42
N PRO A 220 1.76 -22.40 3.16
CA PRO A 220 2.05 -22.93 1.84
C PRO A 220 0.92 -23.82 1.28
N GLY A 221 0.73 -23.75 -0.03
CA GLY A 221 -0.19 -24.64 -0.77
C GLY A 221 -1.68 -24.24 -0.73
N ALA A 222 -2.06 -23.22 0.06
CA ALA A 222 -3.45 -22.79 0.14
C ALA A 222 -3.57 -21.27 -0.13
N ALA A 223 -4.60 -20.87 -0.83
CA ALA A 223 -4.99 -19.47 -0.92
C ALA A 223 -5.44 -18.96 0.47
N SER A 224 -5.15 -17.72 0.75
CA SER A 224 -5.47 -17.09 2.03
C SER A 224 -6.24 -15.80 1.79
N ARG A 225 -7.27 -15.59 2.61
CA ARG A 225 -8.05 -14.34 2.62
C ARG A 225 -8.09 -13.83 4.04
N GLN A 226 -7.46 -12.67 4.28
CA GLN A 226 -7.28 -12.13 5.62
C GLN A 226 -7.79 -10.69 5.69
N SER A 227 -8.55 -10.40 6.74
CA SER A 227 -9.02 -9.05 7.04
C SER A 227 -7.98 -8.31 7.86
N PHE A 228 -7.83 -7.01 7.61
CA PHE A 228 -7.00 -6.12 8.41
C PHE A 228 -7.82 -4.93 8.92
N SER A 229 -7.34 -4.33 10.00
CA SER A 229 -7.87 -3.10 10.56
C SER A 229 -6.72 -2.33 11.21
N VAL A 230 -6.48 -1.10 10.74
CA VAL A 230 -5.40 -0.23 11.23
C VAL A 230 -6.02 1.08 11.69
N GLU A 231 -5.77 1.43 12.93
CA GLU A 231 -6.19 2.69 13.51
C GLU A 231 -5.14 3.76 13.19
N LEU A 232 -5.56 4.86 12.57
CA LEU A 232 -4.66 5.95 12.20
C LEU A 232 -4.54 6.95 13.34
N ARG A 233 -3.37 7.58 13.44
CA ARG A 233 -3.18 8.71 14.34
C ARG A 233 -4.07 9.89 13.93
N PRO A 234 -4.69 10.61 14.88
CA PRO A 234 -5.65 11.69 14.57
C PRO A 234 -5.05 12.87 13.79
N GLU A 235 -3.73 13.05 13.90
CA GLU A 235 -3.01 14.17 13.26
C GLU A 235 -2.85 14.00 11.74
N LEU A 236 -3.23 12.85 11.22
CA LEU A 236 -3.17 12.57 9.78
C LEU A 236 -4.45 13.08 9.09
N ASP A 237 -4.56 14.38 8.90
CA ASP A 237 -5.51 14.93 7.92
C ASP A 237 -4.94 14.76 6.51
N VAL A 238 -5.15 13.56 5.94
CA VAL A 238 -4.47 13.17 4.72
C VAL A 238 -5.44 13.03 3.58
N PRO A 239 -5.26 13.80 2.50
CA PRO A 239 -6.16 13.74 1.35
C PRO A 239 -6.05 12.41 0.59
N THR A 240 -4.89 11.76 0.59
CA THR A 240 -4.66 10.51 -0.15
C THR A 240 -3.73 9.59 0.62
N LEU A 241 -4.16 8.33 0.75
CA LEU A 241 -3.38 7.27 1.40
C LEU A 241 -3.13 6.14 0.41
N ARG A 242 -2.03 5.41 0.62
CA ARG A 242 -1.77 4.13 -0.02
C ARG A 242 -1.91 3.01 1.00
N VAL A 243 -2.57 1.93 0.60
CA VAL A 243 -2.53 0.65 1.29
C VAL A 243 -1.62 -0.26 0.48
N VAL A 244 -0.58 -0.76 1.10
CA VAL A 244 0.36 -1.70 0.48
C VAL A 244 0.28 -3.02 1.23
N ALA A 245 -0.07 -4.10 0.53
CA ALA A 245 -0.09 -5.45 1.08
C ALA A 245 1.06 -6.26 0.47
N PHE A 246 1.81 -6.99 1.28
CA PHE A 246 2.87 -7.85 0.76
C PHE A 246 3.08 -9.11 1.60
N VAL A 247 3.51 -10.17 0.93
CA VAL A 247 3.86 -11.45 1.55
C VAL A 247 5.37 -11.56 1.63
N GLN A 248 5.89 -11.73 2.84
CA GLN A 248 7.31 -11.78 3.12
C GLN A 248 7.68 -13.08 3.84
N ARG A 249 8.78 -13.71 3.48
CA ARG A 249 9.36 -14.81 4.25
C ARG A 249 9.78 -14.32 5.63
N ALA A 250 9.55 -15.16 6.64
CA ALA A 250 9.86 -14.81 8.03
C ALA A 250 11.32 -14.40 8.24
N GLY A 251 11.54 -13.43 9.14
CA GLY A 251 12.82 -12.99 9.64
C GLY A 251 13.67 -12.10 8.73
N PRO A 252 13.29 -10.90 8.44
CA PRO A 252 12.89 -10.29 7.19
C PRO A 252 13.58 -10.94 5.98
N GLY A 253 12.81 -11.75 5.26
CA GLY A 253 13.28 -12.47 4.08
C GLY A 253 12.69 -11.89 2.80
N ALA A 254 12.77 -12.68 1.72
CA ALA A 254 12.26 -12.28 0.41
C ALA A 254 10.77 -11.91 0.44
N VAL A 255 10.43 -10.81 -0.22
CA VAL A 255 9.05 -10.47 -0.57
C VAL A 255 8.66 -11.26 -1.81
N LEU A 256 7.60 -12.05 -1.67
CA LEU A 256 7.16 -13.01 -2.68
C LEU A 256 6.07 -12.46 -3.59
N GLY A 257 5.35 -11.44 -3.14
CA GLY A 257 4.30 -10.77 -3.88
C GLY A 257 3.82 -9.55 -3.12
N ALA A 258 3.31 -8.57 -3.83
CA ALA A 258 2.81 -7.33 -3.26
C ALA A 258 1.67 -6.76 -4.12
N ALA A 259 0.82 -5.95 -3.49
CA ALA A 259 -0.23 -5.17 -4.12
C ALA A 259 -0.32 -3.78 -3.48
N GLU A 260 -0.77 -2.81 -4.22
CA GLU A 260 -0.98 -1.44 -3.75
C GLU A 260 -2.34 -0.93 -4.21
N GLN A 261 -3.03 -0.23 -3.33
CA GLN A 261 -4.27 0.47 -3.63
C GLN A 261 -4.23 1.88 -3.03
N THR A 262 -4.42 2.89 -3.87
CA THR A 262 -4.58 4.28 -3.43
C THR A 262 -6.01 4.51 -2.96
N ILE A 263 -6.16 5.17 -1.81
CA ILE A 263 -7.46 5.58 -1.26
C ILE A 263 -7.49 7.10 -1.33
N GLY A 264 -8.34 7.64 -2.20
CA GLY A 264 -8.67 9.07 -2.19
C GLY A 264 -9.65 9.37 -1.05
N THR A 265 -9.50 10.51 -0.37
CA THR A 265 -10.60 11.06 0.41
C THR A 265 -11.67 11.49 -0.59
N PRO A 266 -12.95 11.07 -0.47
CA PRO A 266 -14.01 11.64 -1.29
C PRO A 266 -14.00 13.16 -1.10
N GLU A 267 -13.93 13.91 -2.20
CA GLU A 267 -14.15 15.34 -2.17
C GLU A 267 -15.47 15.64 -1.43
N PRO A 268 -15.53 16.62 -0.52
CA PRO A 268 -16.79 16.95 0.11
C PRO A 268 -17.77 17.30 -1.00
N GLN A 269 -18.85 16.52 -1.11
CA GLN A 269 -19.93 16.87 -2.01
C GLN A 269 -20.37 18.27 -1.63
N ALA A 270 -20.15 19.23 -2.52
CA ALA A 270 -20.70 20.58 -2.38
C ALA A 270 -22.20 20.41 -2.18
N ALA A 271 -22.69 20.84 -1.02
CA ALA A 271 -24.12 20.87 -0.72
C ALA A 271 -24.79 21.74 -1.79
N GLN A 272 -25.63 21.10 -2.63
CA GLN A 272 -26.50 21.79 -3.55
C GLN A 272 -27.67 22.37 -2.80
#